data_eadfd0236bfa02f57e832983632a3c16
#
_entry.id   eadfd0236bfa02f57e832983632a3c16
#
_cell.length_a   1.000
_cell.length_b   1.000
_cell.length_c   1.000
_cell.angle_alpha   90.00
_cell.angle_beta   90.00
_cell.angle_gamma   90.00
#
_symmetry.space_group_name_H-M   'P 1'
#
loop_
_entity.id
_entity.type
_entity.pdbx_description
1 polymer ?
#
loop_
_entity_poly.entity_id
_entity_poly.type
_entity_poly.pdbx_seq_one_letter_code
_entity_poly.pdbx_strand_id
1 'polypeptide(L)'
;MSEILILHNSRWGKSRATLQLLRDSNIEPIIINYLLSVPSIDELRSISKKLNLHPSRWIRKSEKDYKNNNLGKYLNDEVKLYDAMIKYPKIIERPIVIKGDKAIIGRPPENVFTLIK
;
A
#
# COMPACT_ATOMS: atom_id res chain seq x y z
N MET A 1 -0.29 -19.95 -10.94
CA MET A 1 -0.88 -18.60 -10.90
C MET A 1 -0.42 -17.87 -9.66
N SER A 2 -0.12 -16.60 -9.80
CA SER A 2 0.29 -15.78 -8.65
C SER A 2 -0.89 -15.46 -7.75
N GLU A 3 -0.70 -15.59 -6.45
CA GLU A 3 -1.67 -15.11 -5.48
C GLU A 3 -1.79 -13.60 -5.56
N ILE A 4 -2.95 -13.10 -5.23
CA ILE A 4 -3.17 -11.67 -5.13
C ILE A 4 -3.33 -11.30 -3.66
N LEU A 5 -2.54 -10.31 -3.25
CA LEU A 5 -2.54 -9.79 -1.89
C LEU A 5 -3.07 -8.36 -1.93
N ILE A 6 -3.82 -7.98 -0.91
CA ILE A 6 -4.27 -6.59 -0.78
C ILE A 6 -3.96 -6.08 0.63
N LEU A 7 -3.18 -5.00 0.70
CA LEU A 7 -2.99 -4.25 1.93
C LEU A 7 -4.23 -3.38 2.09
N HIS A 8 -5.08 -3.77 3.02
CA HIS A 8 -6.47 -3.32 3.11
C HIS A 8 -6.76 -2.63 4.42
N ASN A 9 -7.57 -1.58 4.35
CA ASN A 9 -8.16 -0.94 5.52
C ASN A 9 -9.67 -0.84 5.29
N SER A 10 -10.42 -1.65 6.02
CA SER A 10 -11.86 -1.78 5.83
C SER A 10 -12.66 -0.49 6.13
N ARG A 11 -12.04 0.47 6.81
CA ARG A 11 -12.68 1.75 7.12
C ARG A 11 -12.68 2.72 5.93
N TRP A 12 -11.89 2.43 4.89
CA TRP A 12 -11.70 3.35 3.78
C TRP A 12 -12.41 2.88 2.52
N GLY A 13 -13.20 3.81 1.92
CA GLY A 13 -14.04 3.48 0.78
C GLY A 13 -13.29 2.95 -0.43
N LYS A 14 -12.13 3.55 -0.76
CA LYS A 14 -11.35 3.10 -1.92
C LYS A 14 -10.76 1.71 -1.69
N SER A 15 -10.42 1.37 -0.45
CA SER A 15 -9.94 0.04 -0.10
C SER A 15 -11.05 -0.99 -0.27
N ARG A 16 -12.26 -0.68 0.23
CA ARG A 16 -13.43 -1.55 0.06
C ARG A 16 -13.80 -1.70 -1.42
N ALA A 17 -13.77 -0.60 -2.17
CA ALA A 17 -14.12 -0.62 -3.59
C ALA A 17 -13.14 -1.47 -4.40
N THR A 18 -11.84 -1.37 -4.12
CA THR A 18 -10.83 -2.18 -4.80
C THR A 18 -11.02 -3.66 -4.50
N LEU A 19 -11.28 -4.00 -3.24
CA LEU A 19 -11.55 -5.39 -2.85
C LEU A 19 -12.79 -5.92 -3.58
N GLN A 20 -13.83 -5.11 -3.71
CA GLN A 20 -15.05 -5.51 -4.42
C GLN A 20 -14.77 -5.75 -5.91
N LEU A 21 -13.97 -4.90 -6.56
CA LEU A 21 -13.61 -5.10 -7.96
C LEU A 21 -12.86 -6.42 -8.17
N LEU A 22 -11.97 -6.78 -7.24
CA LEU A 22 -11.28 -8.08 -7.29
C LEU A 22 -12.28 -9.23 -7.18
N ARG A 23 -13.21 -9.15 -6.25
CA ARG A 23 -14.24 -10.18 -6.05
C ARG A 23 -15.18 -10.27 -7.24
N ASP A 24 -15.55 -9.13 -7.82
CA ASP A 24 -16.38 -9.10 -9.03
C ASP A 24 -15.66 -9.74 -10.22
N SER A 25 -14.35 -9.79 -10.20
CA SER A 25 -13.52 -10.44 -11.21
C SER A 25 -13.22 -11.90 -10.86
N ASN A 26 -13.95 -12.47 -9.90
CA ASN A 26 -13.79 -13.85 -9.41
C ASN A 26 -12.44 -14.10 -8.75
N ILE A 27 -11.87 -13.07 -8.14
CA ILE A 27 -10.60 -13.17 -7.42
C ILE A 27 -10.86 -12.95 -5.94
N GLU A 28 -10.47 -13.91 -5.10
CA GLU A 28 -10.48 -13.74 -3.66
C GLU A 28 -9.05 -13.51 -3.20
N PRO A 29 -8.66 -12.27 -2.90
CA PRO A 29 -7.28 -11.97 -2.52
C PRO A 29 -7.01 -12.38 -1.07
N ILE A 30 -5.73 -12.52 -0.74
CA ILE A 30 -5.30 -12.60 0.65
C ILE A 30 -5.34 -11.17 1.21
N ILE A 31 -6.14 -10.96 2.24
CA ILE A 31 -6.32 -9.64 2.84
C ILE A 31 -5.32 -9.47 3.98
N ILE A 32 -4.51 -8.43 3.88
CA ILE A 32 -3.55 -8.06 4.91
C ILE A 32 -4.02 -6.76 5.56
N ASN A 33 -4.38 -6.82 6.84
CA ASN A 33 -4.67 -5.62 7.61
C ASN A 33 -3.34 -5.07 8.09
N TYR A 34 -2.75 -4.16 7.31
CA TYR A 34 -1.42 -3.64 7.57
C TYR A 34 -1.32 -2.77 8.84
N LEU A 35 -2.46 -2.35 9.39
CA LEU A 35 -2.46 -1.61 10.67
C LEU A 35 -2.23 -2.55 11.85
N LEU A 36 -2.60 -3.81 11.73
CA LEU A 36 -2.40 -4.84 12.75
C LEU A 36 -1.17 -5.69 12.47
N SER A 37 -0.94 -6.02 11.19
CA SER A 37 0.20 -6.82 10.74
C SER A 37 1.10 -5.93 9.89
N VAL A 38 1.87 -5.06 10.56
CA VAL A 38 2.70 -4.07 9.89
C VAL A 38 3.83 -4.76 9.14
N PRO A 39 4.04 -4.44 7.84
CA PRO A 39 5.13 -5.03 7.07
C PRO A 39 6.49 -4.69 7.65
N SER A 40 7.46 -5.59 7.47
CA SER A 40 8.87 -5.34 7.82
C SER A 40 9.50 -4.38 6.82
N ILE A 41 10.71 -3.89 7.14
CA ILE A 41 11.48 -3.05 6.21
C ILE A 41 11.70 -3.79 4.88
N ASP A 42 12.07 -5.06 4.93
CA ASP A 42 12.30 -5.84 3.71
C ASP A 42 11.03 -5.99 2.86
N GLU A 43 9.89 -6.19 3.52
CA GLU A 43 8.60 -6.26 2.83
C GLU A 43 8.24 -4.92 2.21
N LEU A 44 8.45 -3.81 2.92
CA LEU A 44 8.17 -2.46 2.41
C LEU A 44 9.06 -2.14 1.21
N ARG A 45 10.35 -2.51 1.29
CA ARG A 45 11.28 -2.32 0.19
C ARG A 45 10.85 -3.13 -1.03
N SER A 46 10.39 -4.36 -0.80
CA SER A 46 9.84 -5.21 -1.86
C SER A 46 8.61 -4.57 -2.51
N ILE A 47 7.72 -4.02 -1.71
CA ILE A 47 6.52 -3.32 -2.21
C ILE A 47 6.91 -2.12 -3.08
N SER A 48 7.85 -1.30 -2.62
CA SER A 48 8.36 -0.18 -3.42
C SER A 48 8.87 -0.63 -4.79
N LYS A 49 9.63 -1.73 -4.79
CA LYS A 49 10.16 -2.29 -6.03
C LYS A 49 9.04 -2.75 -6.96
N LYS A 50 8.04 -3.44 -6.42
CA LYS A 50 6.89 -3.94 -7.19
C LYS A 50 6.03 -2.80 -7.72
N LEU A 51 5.88 -1.72 -6.94
CA LEU A 51 5.18 -0.51 -7.38
C LEU A 51 6.01 0.29 -8.39
N ASN A 52 7.32 0.06 -8.42
CA ASN A 52 8.28 0.87 -9.18
C ASN A 52 8.22 2.33 -8.74
N LEU A 53 8.12 2.56 -7.43
CA LEU A 53 8.04 3.90 -6.83
C LEU A 53 8.97 3.99 -5.63
N HIS A 54 9.62 5.14 -5.48
CA HIS A 54 10.31 5.49 -4.25
C HIS A 54 9.29 5.58 -3.11
N PRO A 55 9.62 5.21 -1.85
CA PRO A 55 8.64 5.26 -0.77
C PRO A 55 7.99 6.63 -0.56
N SER A 56 8.67 7.72 -0.91
CA SER A 56 8.08 9.06 -0.85
C SER A 56 6.84 9.23 -1.74
N ARG A 57 6.66 8.34 -2.72
CA ARG A 57 5.54 8.41 -3.67
C ARG A 57 4.35 7.58 -3.26
N TRP A 58 4.44 6.83 -2.17
CA TRP A 58 3.31 6.06 -1.66
C TRP A 58 3.10 6.25 -0.16
N ILE A 59 3.40 7.45 0.31
CA ILE A 59 3.13 7.94 1.66
C ILE A 59 1.99 8.95 1.60
N ARG A 60 1.09 8.90 2.57
CA ARG A 60 -0.03 9.82 2.71
C ARG A 60 0.42 11.08 3.45
N LYS A 61 0.74 12.11 2.69
CA LYS A 61 1.27 13.37 3.24
C LYS A 61 0.21 14.19 3.97
N SER A 62 -1.06 13.87 3.79
CA SER A 62 -2.16 14.53 4.50
C SER A 62 -2.42 13.97 5.89
N GLU A 63 -1.80 12.83 6.23
CA GLU A 63 -1.98 12.22 7.55
C GLU A 63 -1.35 13.04 8.66
N LYS A 64 -2.01 13.05 9.83
CA LYS A 64 -1.51 13.77 11.00
C LYS A 64 -0.12 13.29 11.42
N ASP A 65 0.10 11.97 11.38
CA ASP A 65 1.38 11.39 11.76
C ASP A 65 2.52 11.89 10.86
N TYR A 66 2.24 12.08 9.57
CA TYR A 66 3.23 12.67 8.66
C TYR A 66 3.58 14.10 9.05
N LYS A 67 2.57 14.91 9.31
CA LYS A 67 2.76 16.35 9.63
C LYS A 67 3.36 16.54 11.03
N ASN A 68 2.83 15.83 12.01
CA ASN A 68 3.24 15.99 13.41
C ASN A 68 4.67 15.53 13.66
N ASN A 69 5.19 14.62 12.84
CA ASN A 69 6.53 14.08 12.99
C ASN A 69 7.52 14.63 11.98
N ASN A 70 7.13 15.67 11.25
CA ASN A 70 7.97 16.37 10.28
C ASN A 70 8.64 15.42 9.27
N LEU A 71 7.87 14.43 8.78
CA LEU A 71 8.42 13.40 7.90
C LEU A 71 8.84 13.97 6.54
N GLY A 72 8.35 15.15 6.18
CA GLY A 72 8.75 15.82 4.94
C GLY A 72 10.24 16.06 4.80
N LYS A 73 10.95 16.13 5.91
CA LYS A 73 12.42 16.30 5.87
C LYS A 73 13.17 15.04 5.47
N TYR A 74 12.48 13.89 5.43
CA TYR A 74 13.09 12.60 5.11
C TYR A 74 12.72 12.07 3.72
N LEU A 75 12.12 12.90 2.84
CA LEU A 75 11.61 12.44 1.56
C LEU A 75 12.69 11.82 0.64
N ASN A 76 13.96 12.14 0.87
CA ASN A 76 15.06 11.56 0.10
C ASN A 76 15.78 10.42 0.83
N ASP A 77 15.29 10.03 2.01
CA ASP A 77 15.90 8.99 2.84
C ASP A 77 14.96 7.79 2.94
N GLU A 78 15.17 6.78 2.10
CA GLU A 78 14.23 5.65 2.02
C GLU A 78 14.17 4.87 3.34
N VAL A 79 15.30 4.69 4.04
CA VAL A 79 15.33 3.94 5.31
C VAL A 79 14.47 4.66 6.35
N LYS A 80 14.62 5.98 6.46
CA LYS A 80 13.84 6.79 7.39
C LYS A 80 12.35 6.72 7.06
N LEU A 81 12.00 6.68 5.77
CA LEU A 81 10.61 6.58 5.35
C LEU A 81 10.02 5.21 5.68
N TYR A 82 10.77 4.13 5.47
CA TYR A 82 10.30 2.79 5.86
C TYR A 82 10.14 2.68 7.37
N ASP A 83 11.09 3.21 8.14
CA ASP A 83 10.97 3.24 9.61
C ASP A 83 9.70 4.00 10.03
N ALA A 84 9.42 5.12 9.37
CA ALA A 84 8.22 5.90 9.65
C ALA A 84 6.94 5.13 9.31
N MET A 85 6.91 4.37 8.21
CA MET A 85 5.77 3.53 7.86
C MET A 85 5.50 2.46 8.90
N ILE A 86 6.55 1.87 9.47
CA ILE A 86 6.43 0.86 10.52
C ILE A 86 5.88 1.49 11.81
N LYS A 87 6.40 2.64 12.16
CA LYS A 87 6.00 3.34 13.39
C LYS A 87 4.61 3.98 13.27
N TYR A 88 4.28 4.47 12.07
CA TYR A 88 3.02 5.17 11.80
C TYR A 88 2.34 4.57 10.56
N PRO A 89 1.83 3.34 10.66
CA PRO A 89 1.32 2.64 9.46
C PRO A 89 0.16 3.35 8.75
N LYS A 90 -0.51 4.29 9.40
CA LYS A 90 -1.56 5.10 8.76
C LYS A 90 -1.04 5.94 7.60
N ILE A 91 0.27 6.20 7.54
CA ILE A 91 0.84 6.97 6.43
C ILE A 91 1.04 6.15 5.17
N ILE A 92 0.92 4.82 5.26
CA ILE A 92 1.02 3.95 4.09
C ILE A 92 -0.18 4.19 3.18
N GLU A 93 0.07 4.39 1.88
CA GLU A 93 -1.00 4.54 0.90
C GLU A 93 -1.84 3.26 0.82
N ARG A 94 -3.13 3.38 0.51
CA ARG A 94 -4.06 2.25 0.52
C ARG A 94 -5.15 2.41 -0.52
N PRO A 95 -5.66 1.30 -1.04
CA PRO A 95 -5.11 -0.05 -0.86
C PRO A 95 -3.91 -0.26 -1.79
N ILE A 96 -3.05 -1.20 -1.40
CA ILE A 96 -1.98 -1.67 -2.28
C ILE A 96 -2.31 -3.10 -2.66
N VAL A 97 -2.33 -3.39 -3.95
CA VAL A 97 -2.63 -4.73 -4.46
C VAL A 97 -1.37 -5.28 -5.12
N ILE A 98 -1.00 -6.50 -4.74
CA ILE A 98 0.23 -7.14 -5.18
C ILE A 98 -0.11 -8.43 -5.93
N LYS A 99 0.48 -8.59 -7.11
CA LYS A 99 0.39 -9.84 -7.89
C LYS A 99 1.79 -10.19 -8.39
N GLY A 100 2.40 -11.22 -7.80
CA GLY A 100 3.74 -11.63 -8.17
C GLY A 100 4.76 -10.53 -7.92
N ASP A 101 5.43 -10.09 -8.96
CA ASP A 101 6.47 -9.06 -8.89
C ASP A 101 5.95 -7.64 -9.20
N LYS A 102 4.63 -7.48 -9.31
CA LYS A 102 3.99 -6.21 -9.63
C LYS A 102 3.02 -5.81 -8.54
N ALA A 103 2.84 -4.50 -8.36
CA ALA A 103 1.87 -3.95 -7.43
C ALA A 103 1.32 -2.64 -7.98
N ILE A 104 0.12 -2.29 -7.52
CA ILE A 104 -0.52 -1.00 -7.82
C ILE A 104 -1.15 -0.42 -6.56
N ILE A 105 -1.38 0.88 -6.59
CA ILE A 105 -2.18 1.56 -5.58
C ILE A 105 -3.60 1.69 -6.15
N GLY A 106 -4.59 1.20 -5.42
CA GLY A 106 -5.99 1.21 -5.85
C GLY A 106 -6.67 2.57 -5.68
N ARG A 107 -6.07 3.60 -6.23
CA ARG A 107 -6.62 4.95 -6.21
C ARG A 107 -6.40 5.61 -7.56
N PRO A 108 -7.40 5.62 -8.44
CA PRO A 108 -8.75 5.05 -8.23
C PRO A 108 -8.73 3.51 -8.19
N PRO A 109 -9.81 2.91 -7.64
CA PRO A 109 -9.88 1.43 -7.53
C PRO A 109 -9.68 0.70 -8.85
N GLU A 110 -10.10 1.31 -9.95
CA GLU A 110 -9.97 0.74 -11.30
C GLU A 110 -8.52 0.47 -11.71
N ASN A 111 -7.55 1.05 -11.04
CA ASN A 111 -6.13 0.75 -11.28
C ASN A 111 -5.83 -0.74 -11.14
N VAL A 112 -6.62 -1.47 -10.37
CA VAL A 112 -6.43 -2.91 -10.17
C VAL A 112 -6.55 -3.68 -11.49
N PHE A 113 -7.28 -3.17 -12.46
CA PHE A 113 -7.46 -3.84 -13.75
C PHE A 113 -6.16 -3.93 -14.55
N THR A 114 -5.21 -3.02 -14.34
CA THR A 114 -3.90 -3.11 -14.98
C THR A 114 -3.07 -4.27 -14.45
N LEU A 115 -3.41 -4.75 -13.27
CA LEU A 115 -2.69 -5.83 -12.59
C LEU A 115 -3.27 -7.21 -12.91
N ILE A 116 -4.59 -7.30 -13.07
CA ILE A 116 -5.29 -8.59 -13.18
C ILE A 116 -5.68 -8.96 -14.61
N LYS A 117 -5.44 -8.09 -15.55
CA LYS A 117 -5.70 -8.37 -16.98
C LYS A 117 -4.49 -8.89 -17.70
#